data_9be98665efa9c6da1a4153032cbede11
#
_entry.id   9be98665efa9c6da1a4153032cbede11
#
_cell.length_a   1.000
_cell.length_b   1.000
_cell.length_c   1.000
_cell.angle_alpha   90.00
_cell.angle_beta   90.00
_cell.angle_gamma   90.00
#
_symmetry.space_group_name_H-M   'P 1'
#
loop_
_entity.id
_entity.type
_entity.pdbx_description
1 polymer ?
#
loop_
_entity_poly.entity_id
_entity_poly.type
_entity_poly.pdbx_seq_one_letter_code
_entity_poly.pdbx_strand_id
1 'polypeptide(L)'
;MKKIGILSYADDIVLIAENENDLQLLLHILNTRCKHKALNVDFEKTKIVHFRNPSVPPTNEIFLLGEKQLGVVSKYQYLGLLLTEFLDYHEMAKAVARSAGRALSLLIVKSKAHGGFHFDTYTQLYDSLVWSVISYGAAI
;
A
#
# COMPACT_ATOMS: atom_id res chain seq x y z
N MET A 1 5.24 2.97 -27.11
CA MET A 1 4.81 1.62 -26.67
C MET A 1 4.07 1.82 -25.36
N LYS A 2 2.74 1.65 -25.34
CA LYS A 2 1.95 1.85 -24.12
C LYS A 2 2.37 0.80 -23.08
N LYS A 3 2.89 1.24 -21.96
CA LYS A 3 3.21 0.37 -20.84
C LYS A 3 1.97 0.22 -19.95
N ILE A 4 1.18 -0.80 -20.22
CA ILE A 4 0.09 -1.20 -19.34
C ILE A 4 0.68 -2.22 -18.37
N GLY A 5 0.62 -1.92 -17.08
CA GLY A 5 1.16 -2.78 -16.04
C GLY A 5 0.07 -3.43 -15.21
N ILE A 6 0.19 -4.72 -14.96
CA ILE A 6 -0.61 -5.44 -13.98
C ILE A 6 0.37 -6.07 -13.00
N LEU A 7 0.21 -5.75 -11.71
CA LEU A 7 0.94 -6.39 -10.64
C LEU A 7 -0.06 -7.18 -9.79
N SER A 8 0.31 -8.38 -9.40
CA SER A 8 -0.53 -9.21 -8.53
C SER A 8 0.32 -9.79 -7.40
N TYR A 9 -0.22 -9.74 -6.19
CA TYR A 9 0.34 -10.37 -5.03
C TYR A 9 -0.79 -11.05 -4.24
N ALA A 10 -0.82 -12.37 -4.24
CA ALA A 10 -1.93 -13.16 -3.73
C ALA A 10 -3.27 -12.68 -4.30
N ASP A 11 -4.16 -12.17 -3.45
CA ASP A 11 -5.49 -11.68 -3.83
C ASP A 11 -5.49 -10.20 -4.26
N ASP A 12 -4.38 -9.49 -4.05
CA ASP A 12 -4.26 -8.07 -4.38
C ASP A 12 -3.79 -7.87 -5.82
N ILE A 13 -4.54 -7.10 -6.60
CA ILE A 13 -4.24 -6.77 -7.99
C ILE A 13 -4.09 -5.26 -8.11
N VAL A 14 -3.00 -4.81 -8.71
CA VAL A 14 -2.78 -3.41 -9.08
C VAL A 14 -2.79 -3.27 -10.59
N LEU A 15 -3.58 -2.34 -11.10
CA LEU A 15 -3.59 -1.92 -12.49
C LEU A 15 -2.89 -0.57 -12.61
N ILE A 16 -1.92 -0.49 -13.52
CA ILE A 16 -1.16 0.73 -13.76
C ILE A 16 -1.39 1.17 -15.21
N ALA A 17 -1.82 2.40 -15.38
CA ALA A 17 -2.06 3.00 -16.69
C ALA A 17 -1.50 4.42 -16.76
N GLU A 18 -1.12 4.86 -17.95
CA GLU A 18 -0.56 6.20 -18.19
C GLU A 18 -1.65 7.27 -18.38
N ASN A 19 -2.88 6.85 -18.68
CA ASN A 19 -4.02 7.75 -18.86
C ASN A 19 -5.34 7.09 -18.44
N GLU A 20 -6.37 7.91 -18.37
CA GLU A 20 -7.71 7.54 -17.88
C GLU A 20 -8.40 6.52 -18.80
N ASN A 21 -8.26 6.65 -20.11
CA ASN A 21 -8.86 5.72 -21.06
C ASN A 21 -8.24 4.32 -20.97
N ASP A 22 -6.93 4.24 -20.82
CA ASP A 22 -6.23 2.97 -20.67
C ASP A 22 -6.59 2.31 -19.33
N LEU A 23 -6.74 3.11 -18.25
CA LEU A 23 -7.20 2.58 -16.96
C LEU A 23 -8.63 2.03 -17.06
N GLN A 24 -9.56 2.76 -17.68
CA GLN A 24 -10.94 2.29 -17.87
C GLN A 24 -10.99 1.01 -18.72
N LEU A 25 -10.14 0.88 -19.73
CA LEU A 25 -10.02 -0.34 -20.53
C LEU A 25 -9.54 -1.52 -19.68
N LEU A 26 -8.52 -1.31 -18.84
CA LEU A 26 -8.02 -2.34 -17.92
C LEU A 26 -9.09 -2.79 -16.92
N LEU A 27 -9.87 -1.85 -16.37
CA LEU A 27 -10.98 -2.15 -15.48
C LEU A 27 -12.06 -3.00 -16.18
N HIS A 28 -12.34 -2.71 -17.44
CA HIS A 28 -13.28 -3.50 -18.24
C HIS A 28 -12.78 -4.95 -18.46
N ILE A 29 -11.49 -5.09 -18.80
CA ILE A 29 -10.85 -6.40 -18.97
C ILE A 29 -10.85 -7.18 -17.66
N LEU A 30 -10.51 -6.52 -16.53
CA LEU A 30 -10.52 -7.12 -15.21
C LEU A 30 -11.92 -7.62 -14.84
N ASN A 31 -12.94 -6.79 -15.01
CA ASN A 31 -14.33 -7.14 -14.73
C ASN A 31 -14.80 -8.38 -15.54
N THR A 32 -14.46 -8.41 -16.83
CA THR A 32 -14.78 -9.54 -17.70
C THR A 32 -14.08 -10.83 -17.22
N ARG A 33 -12.82 -10.74 -16.84
CA ARG A 33 -12.06 -11.89 -16.32
C ARG A 33 -12.58 -12.38 -14.97
N CYS A 34 -12.92 -11.46 -14.07
CA CYS A 34 -13.51 -11.81 -12.76
C CYS A 34 -14.86 -12.53 -12.94
N LYS A 35 -15.72 -12.03 -13.81
CA LYS A 35 -17.01 -12.71 -14.13
C LYS A 35 -16.78 -14.13 -14.69
N HIS A 36 -15.83 -14.28 -15.60
CA HIS A 36 -15.52 -15.59 -16.21
C HIS A 36 -14.99 -16.62 -15.18
N LYS A 37 -14.30 -16.12 -14.16
CA LYS A 37 -13.69 -16.97 -13.12
C LYS A 37 -14.51 -17.06 -11.84
N ALA A 38 -15.71 -16.49 -11.82
CA ALA A 38 -16.57 -16.38 -10.64
C ALA A 38 -15.85 -15.73 -9.43
N LEU A 39 -14.95 -14.77 -9.69
CA LEU A 39 -14.24 -14.01 -8.66
C LEU A 39 -15.05 -12.76 -8.30
N ASN A 40 -15.16 -12.51 -7.02
CA ASN A 40 -15.80 -11.30 -6.50
C ASN A 40 -14.73 -10.26 -6.17
N VAL A 41 -14.92 -9.04 -6.69
CA VAL A 41 -14.06 -7.89 -6.34
C VAL A 41 -14.66 -7.16 -5.14
N ASP A 42 -13.83 -6.86 -4.15
CA ASP A 42 -14.22 -6.05 -3.00
C ASP A 42 -14.17 -4.56 -3.41
N PHE A 43 -15.34 -3.99 -3.70
CA PHE A 43 -15.48 -2.59 -4.14
C PHE A 43 -15.15 -1.57 -3.02
N GLU A 44 -15.34 -1.96 -1.77
CA GLU A 44 -15.02 -1.10 -0.62
C GLU A 44 -13.51 -0.88 -0.50
N LYS A 45 -12.73 -1.92 -0.79
CA LYS A 45 -11.27 -1.87 -0.77
C LYS A 45 -10.65 -1.41 -2.09
N THR A 46 -11.35 -1.57 -3.22
CA THR A 46 -10.83 -1.18 -4.53
C THR A 46 -10.92 0.34 -4.70
N LYS A 47 -9.78 0.99 -4.83
CA LYS A 47 -9.67 2.45 -4.99
C LYS A 47 -8.72 2.79 -6.14
N ILE A 48 -8.81 4.02 -6.60
CA ILE A 48 -7.94 4.60 -7.62
C ILE A 48 -7.10 5.70 -6.98
N VAL A 49 -5.80 5.70 -7.26
CA VAL A 49 -4.90 6.79 -6.90
C VAL A 49 -4.38 7.41 -8.19
N HIS A 50 -4.62 8.69 -8.38
CA HIS A 50 -4.08 9.45 -9.49
C HIS A 50 -2.74 10.06 -9.09
N PHE A 51 -1.65 9.40 -9.48
CA PHE A 51 -0.31 9.94 -9.26
C PHE A 51 -0.08 11.14 -10.17
N ARG A 52 0.23 12.29 -9.58
CA ARG A 52 0.34 13.55 -10.30
C ARG A 52 1.32 14.51 -9.66
N ASN A 53 1.77 15.48 -10.42
CA ASN A 53 2.51 16.60 -9.86
C ASN A 53 1.53 17.53 -9.10
N PRO A 54 1.93 18.15 -7.97
CA PRO A 54 1.08 19.10 -7.22
C PRO A 54 0.46 20.23 -8.05
N SER A 55 1.12 20.65 -9.13
CA SER A 55 0.60 21.69 -10.05
C SER A 55 -0.51 21.20 -10.98
N VAL A 56 -0.73 19.89 -11.09
CA VAL A 56 -1.77 19.29 -11.95
C VAL A 56 -3.01 19.03 -11.08
N PRO A 57 -4.23 19.44 -11.51
CA PRO A 57 -5.44 19.16 -10.75
C PRO A 57 -5.73 17.65 -10.68
N PRO A 58 -6.47 17.18 -9.68
CA PRO A 58 -6.93 15.79 -9.63
C PRO A 58 -7.86 15.50 -10.82
N THR A 59 -7.93 14.22 -11.21
CA THR A 59 -8.88 13.81 -12.23
C THR A 59 -10.32 13.94 -11.73
N ASN A 60 -11.21 14.40 -12.62
CA ASN A 60 -12.65 14.44 -12.41
C ASN A 60 -13.36 13.29 -13.13
N GLU A 61 -12.61 12.38 -13.76
CA GLU A 61 -13.16 11.24 -14.49
C GLU A 61 -13.82 10.24 -13.56
N ILE A 62 -14.90 9.64 -14.05
CA ILE A 62 -15.64 8.59 -13.36
C ILE A 62 -15.15 7.24 -13.88
N PHE A 63 -14.60 6.44 -13.00
CA PHE A 63 -14.13 5.10 -13.32
C PHE A 63 -15.12 4.06 -12.89
N LEU A 64 -15.44 3.14 -13.80
CA LEU A 64 -16.42 2.08 -13.58
C LEU A 64 -15.77 0.70 -13.60
N LEU A 65 -16.09 -0.12 -12.62
CA LEU A 65 -15.82 -1.56 -12.63
C LEU A 65 -17.17 -2.31 -12.73
N GLY A 66 -17.54 -2.72 -13.93
CA GLY A 66 -18.90 -3.17 -14.23
C GLY A 66 -19.89 -2.01 -14.14
N GLU A 67 -20.86 -2.10 -13.25
CA GLU A 67 -21.88 -1.07 -13.01
C GLU A 67 -21.57 -0.18 -11.81
N LYS A 68 -20.50 -0.47 -11.07
CA LYS A 68 -20.13 0.26 -9.85
C LYS A 68 -19.02 1.25 -10.11
N GLN A 69 -19.21 2.44 -9.57
CA GLN A 69 -18.20 3.50 -9.60
C GLN A 69 -17.14 3.23 -8.55
N LEU A 70 -15.86 3.40 -8.92
CA LEU A 70 -14.72 3.35 -8.03
C LEU A 70 -14.38 4.75 -7.50
N GLY A 71 -14.04 4.84 -6.22
CA GLY A 71 -13.60 6.09 -5.61
C GLY A 71 -12.15 6.41 -5.95
N VAL A 72 -11.90 7.66 -6.35
CA VAL A 72 -10.55 8.22 -6.45
C VAL A 72 -10.16 8.77 -5.09
N VAL A 73 -8.99 8.36 -4.58
CA VAL A 73 -8.48 8.75 -3.27
C VAL A 73 -7.10 9.38 -3.38
N SER A 74 -6.77 10.30 -2.47
CA SER A 74 -5.46 10.96 -2.43
C SER A 74 -4.36 10.08 -1.83
N LYS A 75 -4.74 9.06 -1.07
CA LYS A 75 -3.80 8.11 -0.46
C LYS A 75 -4.44 6.74 -0.28
N TYR A 76 -3.64 5.71 -0.42
CA TYR A 76 -4.06 4.32 -0.30
C TYR A 76 -2.95 3.47 0.32
N GLN A 77 -3.32 2.55 1.19
CA GLN A 77 -2.37 1.61 1.79
C GLN A 77 -2.34 0.32 0.96
N TYR A 78 -1.22 0.05 0.31
CA TYR A 78 -0.99 -1.15 -0.49
C TYR A 78 0.16 -1.97 0.09
N LEU A 79 -0.10 -3.23 0.42
CA LEU A 79 0.88 -4.15 1.04
C LEU A 79 1.64 -3.52 2.23
N GLY A 80 0.94 -2.74 3.06
CA GLY A 80 1.54 -2.06 4.21
C GLY A 80 2.25 -0.75 3.89
N LEU A 81 2.41 -0.40 2.61
CA LEU A 81 2.99 0.87 2.16
C LEU A 81 1.90 1.90 1.94
N LEU A 82 2.09 3.10 2.47
CA LEU A 82 1.18 4.21 2.23
C LEU A 82 1.63 4.96 0.96
N LEU A 83 0.83 4.83 -0.09
CA LEU A 83 1.02 5.56 -1.34
C LEU A 83 0.17 6.83 -1.32
N THR A 84 0.77 7.96 -1.63
CA THR A 84 0.09 9.25 -1.78
C THR A 84 0.06 9.68 -3.25
N GLU A 85 -0.90 10.50 -3.62
CA GLU A 85 -1.06 11.02 -4.99
C GLU A 85 0.17 11.78 -5.53
N PHE A 86 1.03 12.28 -4.63
CA PHE A 86 2.28 12.97 -4.99
C PHE A 86 3.53 12.09 -4.83
N LEU A 87 3.38 10.81 -4.49
CA LEU A 87 4.47 9.92 -4.13
C LEU A 87 5.37 10.50 -3.03
N ASP A 88 4.76 11.22 -2.10
CA ASP A 88 5.47 11.76 -0.93
C ASP A 88 5.56 10.70 0.15
N TYR A 89 6.76 10.22 0.40
CA TYR A 89 7.03 9.18 1.41
C TYR A 89 7.09 9.71 2.85
N HIS A 90 6.89 11.03 3.06
CA HIS A 90 6.99 11.65 4.38
C HIS A 90 5.95 11.09 5.37
N GLU A 91 4.71 10.93 4.92
CA GLU A 91 3.64 10.31 5.72
C GLU A 91 3.94 8.85 6.04
N MET A 92 4.48 8.10 5.08
CA MET A 92 4.91 6.73 5.28
C MET A 92 6.05 6.63 6.30
N ALA A 93 7.10 7.45 6.16
CA ALA A 93 8.23 7.48 7.08
C ALA A 93 7.76 7.76 8.53
N LYS A 94 6.84 8.71 8.72
CA LYS A 94 6.22 8.99 10.02
C LYS A 94 5.42 7.79 10.56
N ALA A 95 4.70 7.06 9.71
CA ALA A 95 3.92 5.89 10.12
C ALA A 95 4.84 4.73 10.54
N VAL A 96 5.90 4.48 9.78
CA VAL A 96 6.94 3.49 10.08
C VAL A 96 7.65 3.84 11.40
N ALA A 97 8.09 5.09 11.56
CA ALA A 97 8.75 5.55 12.79
C ALA A 97 7.86 5.36 14.02
N ARG A 98 6.56 5.68 13.94
CA ARG A 98 5.60 5.44 15.04
C ARG A 98 5.43 3.96 15.34
N SER A 99 5.38 3.10 14.34
CA SER A 99 5.24 1.65 14.52
C SER A 99 6.49 1.03 15.13
N ALA A 100 7.68 1.41 14.64
CA ALA A 100 8.95 1.00 15.21
C ALA A 100 9.12 1.48 16.65
N GLY A 101 8.71 2.72 16.95
CA GLY A 101 8.71 3.27 18.31
C GLY A 101 7.83 2.48 19.27
N ARG A 102 6.64 2.03 18.85
CA ARG A 102 5.79 1.15 19.65
C ARG A 102 6.45 -0.21 19.91
N ALA A 103 7.04 -0.83 18.89
CA ALA A 103 7.74 -2.10 19.02
C ALA A 103 8.94 -1.98 19.98
N LEU A 104 9.73 -0.92 19.87
CA LEU A 104 10.86 -0.64 20.75
C LEU A 104 10.40 -0.41 22.19
N SER A 105 9.32 0.36 22.40
CA SER A 105 8.77 0.60 23.73
C SER A 105 8.33 -0.71 24.41
N LEU A 106 7.68 -1.60 23.66
CA LEU A 106 7.31 -2.94 24.13
C LEU A 106 8.53 -3.77 24.51
N LEU A 107 9.58 -3.76 23.68
CA LEU A 107 10.83 -4.48 23.97
C LEU A 107 11.48 -3.97 25.26
N ILE A 108 11.55 -2.65 25.45
CA ILE A 108 12.12 -2.02 26.67
C ILE A 108 11.31 -2.42 27.90
N VAL A 109 9.98 -2.32 27.85
CA VAL A 109 9.09 -2.68 28.97
C VAL A 109 9.26 -4.15 29.33
N LYS A 110 9.27 -5.05 28.35
CA LYS A 110 9.46 -6.48 28.59
C LYS A 110 10.83 -6.80 29.14
N SER A 111 11.89 -6.16 28.63
CA SER A 111 13.23 -6.32 29.17
C SER A 111 13.30 -5.92 30.64
N LYS A 112 12.76 -4.76 31.02
CA LYS A 112 12.72 -4.29 32.42
C LYS A 112 11.92 -5.23 33.32
N ALA A 113 10.79 -5.75 32.86
CA ALA A 113 9.95 -6.67 33.64
C ALA A 113 10.65 -7.99 33.96
N HIS A 114 11.64 -8.41 33.17
CA HIS A 114 12.42 -9.62 33.34
C HIS A 114 13.84 -9.38 33.95
N GLY A 115 14.07 -8.21 34.53
CA GLY A 115 15.38 -7.86 35.12
C GLY A 115 16.47 -7.53 34.09
N GLY A 116 16.11 -7.29 32.84
CA GLY A 116 17.00 -7.09 31.71
C GLY A 116 17.19 -8.35 30.87
N PHE A 117 17.35 -8.16 29.57
CA PHE A 117 17.76 -9.25 28.68
C PHE A 117 19.28 -9.22 28.49
N HIS A 118 19.86 -10.41 28.30
CA HIS A 118 21.24 -10.52 27.87
C HIS A 118 21.42 -9.80 26.51
N PHE A 119 22.59 -9.23 26.26
CA PHE A 119 22.85 -8.41 25.07
C PHE A 119 22.46 -9.10 23.76
N ASP A 120 22.85 -10.37 23.58
CA ASP A 120 22.54 -11.15 22.37
C ASP A 120 21.03 -11.34 22.17
N THR A 121 20.30 -11.64 23.27
CA THR A 121 18.84 -11.78 23.24
C THR A 121 18.16 -10.45 22.91
N TYR A 122 18.64 -9.35 23.50
CA TYR A 122 18.11 -8.02 23.21
C TYR A 122 18.30 -7.66 21.75
N THR A 123 19.49 -7.90 21.20
CA THR A 123 19.83 -7.62 19.81
C THR A 123 18.97 -8.43 18.83
N GLN A 124 18.81 -9.75 19.10
CA GLN A 124 17.95 -10.60 18.26
C GLN A 124 16.48 -10.15 18.27
N LEU A 125 15.97 -9.76 19.45
CA LEU A 125 14.62 -9.23 19.57
C LEU A 125 14.47 -7.87 18.90
N TYR A 126 15.47 -7.00 19.01
CA TYR A 126 15.49 -5.73 18.31
C TYR A 126 15.46 -5.91 16.81
N ASP A 127 16.30 -6.77 16.26
CA ASP A 127 16.38 -7.02 14.81
C ASP A 127 15.07 -7.63 14.28
N SER A 128 14.48 -8.55 15.01
CA SER A 128 13.24 -9.22 14.58
C SER A 128 12.00 -8.35 14.73
N LEU A 129 11.90 -7.50 15.76
CA LEU A 129 10.68 -6.76 16.09
C LEU A 129 10.74 -5.28 15.66
N VAL A 130 11.89 -4.65 15.73
CA VAL A 130 12.03 -3.21 15.47
C VAL A 130 12.64 -2.98 14.09
N TRP A 131 13.79 -3.59 13.82
CA TRP A 131 14.49 -3.41 12.55
C TRP A 131 13.68 -3.92 11.35
N SER A 132 12.98 -5.04 11.51
CA SER A 132 12.07 -5.57 10.48
C SER A 132 10.98 -4.57 10.08
N VAL A 133 10.46 -3.78 11.04
CA VAL A 133 9.47 -2.72 10.77
C VAL A 133 10.12 -1.54 10.04
N ILE A 134 11.33 -1.14 10.47
CA ILE A 134 12.05 0.00 9.86
C ILE A 134 12.48 -0.32 8.43
N SER A 135 13.00 -1.53 8.20
CA SER A 135 13.51 -1.94 6.88
C SER A 135 12.42 -2.29 5.89
N TYR A 136 11.17 -2.47 6.36
CA TYR A 136 10.05 -2.78 5.47
C TYR A 136 9.77 -1.61 4.52
N GLY A 137 9.90 -1.84 3.22
CA GLY A 137 9.69 -0.83 2.20
C GLY A 137 10.81 0.22 2.08
N ALA A 138 11.93 0.06 2.78
CA ALA A 138 13.05 1.03 2.72
C ALA A 138 13.80 1.03 1.37
N ALA A 139 13.52 0.06 0.51
CA ALA A 139 14.13 -0.06 -0.82
C ALA A 139 13.32 0.62 -1.95
N ILE A 140 12.25 1.35 -1.61
CA ILE A 140 11.33 1.99 -2.57
C ILE A 140 11.70 3.46 -2.78
#